data_6d5fc2cdb26cd5ed0f425f3917efd556
#
_entry.id   6d5fc2cdb26cd5ed0f425f3917efd556
#
_cell.length_a   1.000
_cell.length_b   1.000
_cell.length_c   1.000
_cell.angle_alpha   90.00
_cell.angle_beta   90.00
_cell.angle_gamma   90.00
#
_symmetry.space_group_name_H-M   'P 1'
#
loop_
_entity.id
_entity.type
_entity.pdbx_description
1 polymer ?
#
loop_
_entity_poly.entity_id
_entity_poly.type
_entity_poly.pdbx_seq_one_letter_code
_entity_poly.pdbx_strand_id
1 'polypeptide(L)'
;SKKASGDAPLRVVKPNYIAKVKDVLADAPVGEHHVIPTGWTIRDESTNGTACVLREAEKGDQVVRIPVAYKPIVISRWHNNLADGSKYLEVQWKASWKWRKATIPRAQLHDAAKIVPALAGRGFPVNSNNRVEVVRYLADYETANVPAMPNEAISEQMGWVRDGVRRGFLAGDRLIAVGPGAPILFHPPGDGEAQLVKALKPTGDFETWRAAIAGLAPYPRVMVGVYASLATPLLELLCKPGFIVDWSHRTSTGKTVVLRAAASAWGNPDERSGYSLIQTWNTTMVGFERLAGALQSLPIILDDTKTAVRPQMVSDILYQAAVGHGKTRGAISGSRATAGWRTILLSTGERRAIDFTKDGGTAARCLPLWGPPFGRTSAEIAVQIRNLEEAIFSNYGHAGPRFVEWLLRQDVDELRERYAAVNTRVFDELRQGVNVAVASRMGYGVAVLEFAGLLVHEALELPWEYQSPWVKLLGGVTESLRDADRAKEAFSHVHAWAVERQELFWGRRTEKAYGDNPPSRWLGSWKGDELAFTTPALREALESAGYEMDPIVRQWAERRWLKRTSRHKRTSRATIGPSGDRPQCYVLRLRSRKRGSNA
;
A
#
# COMPACT_ATOMS: atom_id res chain seq x y z
N SER A 1 5.41 23.18 70.91
CA SER A 1 5.75 21.76 70.67
C SER A 1 4.61 21.04 69.98
N LYS A 2 4.69 20.90 68.66
CA LYS A 2 3.88 19.97 67.89
C LYS A 2 4.78 18.81 67.48
N LYS A 3 4.57 17.66 68.06
CA LYS A 3 5.18 16.39 67.64
C LYS A 3 4.61 16.08 66.24
N ALA A 4 5.46 16.05 65.22
CA ALA A 4 5.16 15.43 63.96
C ALA A 4 5.14 13.90 64.20
N SER A 5 3.99 13.27 64.04
CA SER A 5 3.87 11.82 63.93
C SER A 5 4.46 11.42 62.58
N GLY A 6 5.72 11.02 62.58
CA GLY A 6 6.34 10.40 61.42
C GLY A 6 5.63 9.07 61.13
N ASP A 7 4.93 9.00 60.01
CA ASP A 7 4.41 7.74 59.49
C ASP A 7 5.60 6.82 59.20
N ALA A 8 5.66 5.65 59.90
CA ALA A 8 6.65 4.64 59.63
C ALA A 8 6.55 4.16 58.17
N PRO A 9 7.67 3.96 57.47
CA PRO A 9 7.63 3.51 56.09
C PRO A 9 6.93 2.15 55.98
N LEU A 10 6.01 2.05 55.00
CA LEU A 10 5.30 0.81 54.71
C LEU A 10 6.29 -0.22 54.16
N ARG A 11 6.31 -1.43 54.72
CA ARG A 11 7.11 -2.57 54.23
C ARG A 11 6.23 -3.57 53.48
N VAL A 12 6.79 -4.21 52.46
CA VAL A 12 6.09 -5.26 51.69
C VAL A 12 6.09 -6.56 52.52
N VAL A 13 4.92 -7.16 52.65
CA VAL A 13 4.78 -8.49 53.30
C VAL A 13 5.31 -9.57 52.39
N LYS A 14 6.15 -10.48 52.90
CA LYS A 14 6.55 -11.69 52.19
C LYS A 14 5.70 -12.86 52.73
N PRO A 15 4.67 -13.31 52.01
CA PRO A 15 3.90 -14.47 52.44
C PRO A 15 4.73 -15.75 52.34
N ASN A 16 4.53 -16.68 53.29
CA ASN A 16 5.15 -18.01 53.24
C ASN A 16 4.56 -18.94 52.16
N TYR A 17 3.50 -18.51 51.47
CA TYR A 17 2.79 -19.28 50.47
C TYR A 17 2.54 -18.42 49.22
N ILE A 18 2.89 -18.96 48.06
CA ILE A 18 2.63 -18.30 46.76
C ILE A 18 1.30 -18.86 46.23
N ALA A 19 0.24 -18.07 46.33
CA ALA A 19 -1.09 -18.45 45.84
C ALA A 19 -1.13 -18.46 44.32
N LYS A 20 -1.76 -19.48 43.75
CA LYS A 20 -2.03 -19.51 42.29
C LYS A 20 -3.19 -18.59 41.95
N VAL A 21 -3.14 -17.98 40.75
CA VAL A 21 -4.22 -17.12 40.27
C VAL A 21 -5.52 -17.89 40.16
N LYS A 22 -5.50 -19.14 39.68
CA LYS A 22 -6.68 -19.97 39.49
C LYS A 22 -7.30 -20.49 40.81
N ASP A 23 -6.57 -20.51 41.89
CA ASP A 23 -7.11 -20.84 43.23
C ASP A 23 -8.09 -19.74 43.70
N VAL A 24 -7.95 -18.50 43.19
CA VAL A 24 -8.79 -17.34 43.55
C VAL A 24 -9.74 -16.94 42.43
N LEU A 25 -9.30 -17.07 41.21
CA LEU A 25 -10.03 -16.74 39.98
C LEU A 25 -10.05 -17.98 39.08
N ALA A 26 -10.94 -18.92 39.37
CA ALA A 26 -11.02 -20.21 38.67
C ALA A 26 -11.22 -20.09 37.16
N ASP A 27 -11.94 -19.04 36.73
CA ASP A 27 -12.22 -18.73 35.31
C ASP A 27 -11.19 -17.78 34.65
N ALA A 28 -10.10 -17.46 35.38
CA ALA A 28 -9.05 -16.58 34.83
C ALA A 28 -8.44 -17.18 33.53
N PRO A 29 -8.30 -16.39 32.47
CA PRO A 29 -7.77 -16.87 31.18
C PRO A 29 -6.23 -16.96 31.18
N VAL A 30 -5.68 -17.62 32.14
CA VAL A 30 -4.24 -17.83 32.36
C VAL A 30 -3.95 -19.32 32.59
N GLY A 31 -2.69 -19.72 32.47
CA GLY A 31 -2.25 -21.10 32.74
C GLY A 31 -2.29 -21.45 34.21
N GLU A 32 -2.30 -22.76 34.53
CA GLU A 32 -2.33 -23.29 35.90
C GLU A 32 -1.14 -22.87 36.78
N HIS A 33 -0.05 -22.45 36.18
CA HIS A 33 1.20 -22.06 36.86
C HIS A 33 1.32 -20.57 37.16
N HIS A 34 0.28 -19.77 36.79
CA HIS A 34 0.29 -18.34 37.12
C HIS A 34 0.10 -18.13 38.62
N VAL A 35 0.94 -17.28 39.19
CA VAL A 35 0.95 -16.97 40.63
C VAL A 35 0.58 -15.52 40.92
N ILE A 36 0.02 -15.26 42.07
CA ILE A 36 -0.20 -13.91 42.59
C ILE A 36 1.15 -13.39 43.10
N PRO A 37 1.63 -12.21 42.67
CA PRO A 37 2.91 -11.69 43.12
C PRO A 37 2.95 -11.49 44.66
N THR A 38 4.11 -11.65 45.25
CA THR A 38 4.31 -11.41 46.69
C THR A 38 3.96 -9.95 47.04
N GLY A 39 3.20 -9.77 48.14
CA GLY A 39 2.72 -8.45 48.57
C GLY A 39 1.46 -7.96 47.87
N TRP A 40 0.79 -8.85 47.12
CA TRP A 40 -0.46 -8.55 46.43
C TRP A 40 -1.55 -9.56 46.77
N THR A 41 -2.79 -9.10 46.81
CA THR A 41 -3.98 -9.93 46.91
C THR A 41 -4.88 -9.65 45.72
N ILE A 42 -5.39 -10.71 45.05
CA ILE A 42 -6.40 -10.63 44.02
C ILE A 42 -7.69 -11.25 44.55
N ARG A 43 -8.84 -10.68 44.17
CA ARG A 43 -10.18 -11.20 44.48
C ARG A 43 -11.04 -11.20 43.25
N ASP A 44 -12.05 -12.04 43.20
CA ASP A 44 -13.04 -12.00 42.16
C ASP A 44 -13.87 -10.69 42.20
N GLU A 45 -14.53 -10.37 41.09
CA GLU A 45 -15.36 -9.17 40.97
C GLU A 45 -16.45 -9.20 42.05
N SER A 46 -16.42 -8.25 42.98
CA SER A 46 -17.40 -8.17 44.04
C SER A 46 -18.57 -7.28 43.62
N THR A 47 -19.78 -7.69 44.05
CA THR A 47 -21.02 -6.92 43.87
C THR A 47 -21.06 -5.65 44.73
N ASN A 48 -20.15 -5.48 45.66
CA ASN A 48 -20.20 -4.47 46.74
C ASN A 48 -19.19 -3.31 46.57
N GLY A 49 -18.63 -3.10 45.39
CA GLY A 49 -17.69 -1.98 45.15
C GLY A 49 -16.32 -2.11 45.85
N THR A 50 -15.99 -3.32 46.35
CA THR A 50 -14.71 -3.61 47.00
C THR A 50 -13.60 -3.74 45.93
N ALA A 51 -12.40 -3.25 46.25
CA ALA A 51 -11.26 -3.43 45.35
C ALA A 51 -10.91 -4.90 45.13
N CYS A 52 -10.64 -5.27 43.88
CA CYS A 52 -10.28 -6.62 43.48
C CYS A 52 -8.77 -6.87 43.49
N VAL A 53 -7.96 -5.83 43.29
CA VAL A 53 -6.50 -5.88 43.42
C VAL A 53 -6.10 -4.99 44.57
N LEU A 54 -5.37 -5.56 45.53
CA LEU A 54 -4.94 -4.89 46.75
C LEU A 54 -3.42 -5.11 46.91
N ARG A 55 -2.74 -4.04 47.32
CA ARG A 55 -1.36 -4.13 47.77
C ARG A 55 -1.32 -4.35 49.27
N GLU A 56 -0.55 -5.34 49.73
CA GLU A 56 -0.31 -5.60 51.15
C GLU A 56 0.93 -4.83 51.63
N ALA A 57 0.81 -4.16 52.73
CA ALA A 57 1.89 -3.41 53.35
C ALA A 57 1.84 -3.53 54.87
N GLU A 58 3.00 -3.59 55.54
CA GLU A 58 3.10 -3.58 56.98
C GLU A 58 3.05 -2.13 57.50
N LYS A 59 2.22 -1.92 58.53
CA LYS A 59 2.19 -0.69 59.30
C LYS A 59 2.30 -1.06 60.77
N GLY A 60 3.51 -1.03 61.33
CA GLY A 60 3.80 -1.65 62.63
C GLY A 60 3.61 -3.16 62.54
N ASP A 61 2.90 -3.77 63.50
CA ASP A 61 2.61 -5.21 63.56
C ASP A 61 1.35 -5.61 62.74
N GLN A 62 0.77 -4.70 61.97
CA GLN A 62 -0.46 -4.95 61.20
C GLN A 62 -0.22 -4.94 59.70
N VAL A 63 -0.85 -5.89 58.99
CA VAL A 63 -0.91 -5.88 57.54
C VAL A 63 -2.09 -5.01 57.08
N VAL A 64 -1.78 -3.94 56.37
CA VAL A 64 -2.77 -3.04 55.79
C VAL A 64 -2.92 -3.37 54.31
N ARG A 65 -4.17 -3.44 53.80
CA ARG A 65 -4.48 -3.68 52.38
C ARG A 65 -4.90 -2.38 51.69
N ILE A 66 -4.13 -1.95 50.73
CA ILE A 66 -4.32 -0.71 49.97
C ILE A 66 -5.07 -1.05 48.70
N PRO A 67 -6.26 -0.45 48.41
CA PRO A 67 -6.99 -0.66 47.19
C PRO A 67 -6.21 -0.14 45.98
N VAL A 68 -6.13 -0.97 44.90
CA VAL A 68 -5.39 -0.62 43.66
C VAL A 68 -6.29 -0.63 42.45
N ALA A 69 -7.06 -1.69 42.23
CA ALA A 69 -8.00 -1.77 41.12
C ALA A 69 -9.31 -2.45 41.57
N TYR A 70 -10.42 -1.99 40.97
CA TYR A 70 -11.76 -2.46 41.29
C TYR A 70 -12.27 -3.57 40.37
N LYS A 71 -11.41 -4.07 39.50
CA LYS A 71 -11.63 -5.25 38.65
C LYS A 71 -10.38 -6.11 38.66
N PRO A 72 -10.52 -7.45 38.69
CA PRO A 72 -9.36 -8.32 38.58
C PRO A 72 -8.75 -8.14 37.17
N ILE A 73 -7.42 -8.07 37.14
CA ILE A 73 -6.64 -7.90 35.93
C ILE A 73 -5.41 -8.80 36.00
N VAL A 74 -5.10 -9.46 34.87
CA VAL A 74 -3.99 -10.39 34.71
C VAL A 74 -3.27 -10.18 33.40
N ILE A 75 -2.03 -10.61 33.30
CA ILE A 75 -1.30 -10.70 32.03
C ILE A 75 -1.28 -12.17 31.65
N SER A 76 -1.85 -12.50 30.47
CA SER A 76 -2.02 -13.90 30.05
C SER A 76 -0.87 -14.39 29.17
N ARG A 77 -0.24 -13.53 28.38
CA ARG A 77 0.85 -13.92 27.46
C ARG A 77 1.69 -12.74 26.99
N TRP A 78 2.83 -13.09 26.43
CA TRP A 78 3.70 -12.20 25.70
C TRP A 78 3.41 -12.27 24.21
N HIS A 79 3.63 -11.14 23.55
CA HIS A 79 3.71 -11.12 22.09
C HIS A 79 5.02 -10.46 21.66
N ASN A 80 5.65 -11.06 20.67
CA ASN A 80 6.87 -10.56 20.05
C ASN A 80 6.56 -10.11 18.62
N ASN A 81 6.72 -8.82 18.34
CA ASN A 81 6.53 -8.30 16.99
C ASN A 81 7.69 -8.74 16.10
N LEU A 82 7.39 -9.47 15.04
CA LEU A 82 8.38 -10.01 14.11
C LEU A 82 9.12 -8.94 13.30
N ALA A 83 8.52 -7.74 13.16
CA ALA A 83 9.10 -6.68 12.34
C ALA A 83 10.27 -5.96 13.02
N ASP A 84 10.17 -5.70 14.34
CA ASP A 84 11.12 -4.87 15.09
C ASP A 84 11.54 -5.46 16.44
N GLY A 85 11.03 -6.65 16.80
CA GLY A 85 11.30 -7.30 18.08
C GLY A 85 10.64 -6.64 19.28
N SER A 86 9.80 -5.63 19.09
CA SER A 86 9.07 -4.97 20.18
C SER A 86 8.15 -5.95 20.90
N LYS A 87 8.01 -5.72 22.23
CA LYS A 87 7.23 -6.60 23.10
C LYS A 87 5.86 -5.98 23.39
N TYR A 88 4.85 -6.84 23.32
CA TYR A 88 3.48 -6.54 23.71
C TYR A 88 3.04 -7.53 24.78
N LEU A 89 2.07 -7.12 25.61
CA LEU A 89 1.47 -7.94 26.65
C LEU A 89 -0.04 -8.04 26.39
N GLU A 90 -0.57 -9.25 26.40
CA GLU A 90 -2.00 -9.47 26.42
C GLU A 90 -2.49 -9.34 27.85
N VAL A 91 -3.20 -8.24 28.12
CA VAL A 91 -3.79 -7.94 29.42
C VAL A 91 -5.25 -8.31 29.37
N GLN A 92 -5.74 -9.01 30.40
CA GLN A 92 -7.13 -9.42 30.52
C GLN A 92 -7.71 -8.97 31.85
N TRP A 93 -8.94 -8.45 31.81
CA TRP A 93 -9.67 -8.02 33.02
C TRP A 93 -11.13 -8.47 32.96
N LYS A 94 -11.68 -8.76 34.13
CA LYS A 94 -13.07 -9.19 34.25
C LYS A 94 -13.98 -7.99 34.33
N ALA A 95 -15.00 -7.93 33.46
CA ALA A 95 -15.99 -6.88 33.45
C ALA A 95 -17.37 -7.48 33.18
N SER A 96 -18.32 -7.27 34.12
CA SER A 96 -19.68 -7.82 34.01
C SER A 96 -19.67 -9.35 33.79
N TRP A 97 -18.91 -10.07 34.60
CA TRP A 97 -18.76 -11.54 34.57
C TRP A 97 -18.05 -12.11 33.33
N LYS A 98 -17.53 -11.26 32.43
CA LYS A 98 -16.81 -11.67 31.22
C LYS A 98 -15.39 -11.12 31.23
N TRP A 99 -14.44 -11.94 30.81
CA TRP A 99 -13.08 -11.51 30.56
C TRP A 99 -13.01 -10.72 29.25
N ARG A 100 -12.46 -9.52 29.33
CA ARG A 100 -12.08 -8.68 28.20
C ARG A 100 -10.58 -8.70 28.03
N LYS A 101 -10.09 -8.52 26.81
CA LYS A 101 -8.67 -8.52 26.54
C LYS A 101 -8.22 -7.34 25.69
N ALA A 102 -6.95 -6.97 25.85
CA ALA A 102 -6.27 -6.02 24.99
C ALA A 102 -4.80 -6.39 24.90
N THR A 103 -4.24 -6.33 23.70
CA THR A 103 -2.80 -6.44 23.46
C THR A 103 -2.22 -5.03 23.45
N ILE A 104 -1.28 -4.75 24.34
CA ILE A 104 -0.74 -3.39 24.60
C ILE A 104 0.78 -3.44 24.52
N PRO A 105 1.42 -2.46 23.84
CA PRO A 105 2.87 -2.34 23.90
C PRO A 105 3.38 -2.31 25.33
N ARG A 106 4.37 -3.15 25.66
CA ARG A 106 4.92 -3.24 27.00
C ARG A 106 5.37 -1.88 27.55
N ALA A 107 5.97 -1.05 26.70
CA ALA A 107 6.39 0.30 27.05
C ALA A 107 5.23 1.25 27.45
N GLN A 108 4.00 0.99 26.98
CA GLN A 108 2.82 1.76 27.39
C GLN A 108 2.22 1.21 28.69
N LEU A 109 2.25 -0.10 28.88
CA LEU A 109 1.70 -0.74 30.08
C LEU A 109 2.49 -0.37 31.33
N HIS A 110 3.80 -0.22 31.22
CA HIS A 110 4.70 0.14 32.32
C HIS A 110 4.96 1.66 32.46
N ASP A 111 4.21 2.50 31.74
CA ASP A 111 4.27 3.95 31.83
C ASP A 111 2.98 4.50 32.44
N ALA A 112 3.09 5.11 33.64
CA ALA A 112 1.94 5.64 34.37
C ALA A 112 1.19 6.77 33.62
N ALA A 113 1.82 7.46 32.67
CA ALA A 113 1.15 8.44 31.83
C ALA A 113 0.39 7.78 30.66
N LYS A 114 0.87 6.65 30.15
CA LYS A 114 0.34 5.97 28.97
C LYS A 114 -0.67 4.87 29.28
N ILE A 115 -0.65 4.31 30.48
CA ILE A 115 -1.55 3.20 30.86
C ILE A 115 -3.02 3.63 30.89
N VAL A 116 -3.30 4.90 31.28
CA VAL A 116 -4.67 5.42 31.34
C VAL A 116 -5.32 5.43 29.95
N PRO A 117 -4.75 6.10 28.93
CA PRO A 117 -5.33 6.05 27.58
C PRO A 117 -5.31 4.64 26.99
N ALA A 118 -4.38 3.77 27.38
CA ALA A 118 -4.31 2.41 26.87
C ALA A 118 -5.43 1.49 27.39
N LEU A 119 -5.87 1.62 28.62
CA LEU A 119 -6.83 0.71 29.27
C LEU A 119 -8.18 1.36 29.60
N ALA A 120 -8.22 2.64 30.01
CA ALA A 120 -9.47 3.28 30.43
C ALA A 120 -10.51 3.34 29.32
N GLY A 121 -10.09 3.70 28.10
CA GLY A 121 -10.96 3.72 26.92
C GLY A 121 -11.51 2.34 26.52
N ARG A 122 -10.87 1.27 26.99
CA ARG A 122 -11.30 -0.12 26.79
C ARG A 122 -12.16 -0.66 27.96
N GLY A 123 -12.42 0.18 28.96
CA GLY A 123 -13.31 -0.10 30.08
C GLY A 123 -12.67 -0.75 31.30
N PHE A 124 -11.34 -0.70 31.43
CA PHE A 124 -10.67 -1.02 32.68
C PHE A 124 -10.60 0.22 33.57
N PRO A 125 -10.95 0.14 34.88
CA PRO A 125 -11.03 1.31 35.76
C PRO A 125 -9.66 1.77 36.26
N VAL A 126 -8.84 2.31 35.37
CA VAL A 126 -7.60 3.01 35.69
C VAL A 126 -7.76 4.51 35.44
N ASN A 127 -7.24 5.35 36.32
CA ASN A 127 -7.32 6.79 36.26
C ASN A 127 -6.07 7.45 36.88
N SER A 128 -6.07 8.78 36.97
CA SER A 128 -4.92 9.54 37.49
C SER A 128 -4.54 9.19 38.93
N ASN A 129 -5.48 8.69 39.74
CA ASN A 129 -5.23 8.42 41.17
C ASN A 129 -4.59 7.03 41.40
N ASN A 130 -5.00 6.01 40.62
CA ASN A 130 -4.53 4.63 40.83
C ASN A 130 -3.48 4.15 39.82
N ARG A 131 -3.20 4.92 38.77
CA ARG A 131 -2.31 4.50 37.66
C ARG A 131 -0.94 4.02 38.09
N VAL A 132 -0.33 4.65 39.09
CA VAL A 132 1.02 4.28 39.58
C VAL A 132 1.02 2.91 40.24
N GLU A 133 0.01 2.65 41.05
CA GLU A 133 -0.12 1.34 41.74
C GLU A 133 -0.55 0.24 40.76
N VAL A 134 -1.37 0.56 39.76
CA VAL A 134 -1.73 -0.39 38.69
C VAL A 134 -0.48 -0.76 37.86
N VAL A 135 0.35 0.20 37.48
CA VAL A 135 1.63 -0.07 36.79
C VAL A 135 2.55 -0.96 37.67
N ARG A 136 2.68 -0.64 38.95
CA ARG A 136 3.48 -1.43 39.88
C ARG A 136 2.99 -2.88 39.98
N TYR A 137 1.67 -3.06 40.14
CA TYR A 137 1.06 -4.38 40.17
C TYR A 137 1.35 -5.18 38.89
N LEU A 138 1.15 -4.58 37.73
CA LEU A 138 1.37 -5.26 36.45
C LEU A 138 2.84 -5.60 36.23
N ALA A 139 3.77 -4.76 36.67
CA ALA A 139 5.21 -5.04 36.63
C ALA A 139 5.61 -6.23 37.53
N ASP A 140 5.09 -6.25 38.74
CA ASP A 140 5.32 -7.35 39.67
C ASP A 140 4.67 -8.64 39.18
N TYR A 141 3.45 -8.56 38.64
CA TYR A 141 2.73 -9.69 38.03
C TYR A 141 3.50 -10.28 36.86
N GLU A 142 3.96 -9.41 35.90
CA GLU A 142 4.80 -9.84 34.79
C GLU A 142 6.04 -10.58 35.29
N THR A 143 6.79 -9.97 36.22
CA THR A 143 8.04 -10.53 36.76
C THR A 143 7.83 -11.90 37.40
N ALA A 144 6.77 -12.07 38.19
CA ALA A 144 6.47 -13.32 38.86
C ALA A 144 6.03 -14.44 37.88
N ASN A 145 5.48 -14.09 36.73
CA ASN A 145 4.85 -15.03 35.81
C ASN A 145 5.57 -15.22 34.48
N VAL A 146 6.73 -14.59 34.25
CA VAL A 146 7.51 -14.77 33.01
C VAL A 146 7.65 -16.24 32.57
N PRO A 147 7.99 -17.20 33.46
CA PRO A 147 8.15 -18.59 33.04
C PRO A 147 6.83 -19.31 32.66
N ALA A 148 5.70 -18.79 33.14
CA ALA A 148 4.38 -19.39 32.96
C ALA A 148 3.62 -18.79 31.75
N MET A 149 4.06 -17.62 31.26
CA MET A 149 3.40 -16.93 30.15
C MET A 149 3.85 -17.46 28.81
N PRO A 150 2.91 -17.90 27.93
CA PRO A 150 3.23 -18.21 26.54
C PRO A 150 3.78 -16.99 25.81
N ASN A 151 4.73 -17.24 24.91
CA ASN A 151 5.26 -16.22 23.99
C ASN A 151 4.79 -16.53 22.58
N GLU A 152 4.01 -15.63 22.00
CA GLU A 152 3.46 -15.76 20.65
C GLU A 152 4.01 -14.65 19.73
N ALA A 153 4.19 -14.98 18.46
CA ALA A 153 4.60 -14.01 17.47
C ALA A 153 3.41 -13.18 16.99
N ILE A 154 3.61 -11.87 16.83
CA ILE A 154 2.66 -10.98 16.15
C ILE A 154 3.33 -10.25 15.00
N SER A 155 2.51 -9.80 14.06
CA SER A 155 2.90 -8.90 12.97
C SER A 155 1.90 -7.77 12.84
N GLU A 156 2.36 -6.54 12.67
CA GLU A 156 1.53 -5.39 12.32
C GLU A 156 1.33 -5.27 10.80
N GLN A 157 1.90 -6.22 10.05
CA GLN A 157 1.81 -6.31 8.60
C GLN A 157 1.21 -7.65 8.20
N MET A 158 0.36 -7.63 7.19
CA MET A 158 -0.17 -8.82 6.51
C MET A 158 0.79 -9.24 5.39
N GLY A 159 0.43 -10.28 4.64
CA GLY A 159 1.29 -10.82 3.59
C GLY A 159 2.31 -11.79 4.14
N TRP A 160 3.50 -11.85 3.52
CA TRP A 160 4.54 -12.77 3.90
C TRP A 160 5.13 -12.45 5.26
N VAL A 161 5.15 -13.45 6.14
CA VAL A 161 5.77 -13.39 7.47
C VAL A 161 6.79 -14.51 7.63
N ARG A 162 7.82 -14.27 8.43
CA ARG A 162 8.85 -15.26 8.74
C ARG A 162 9.09 -15.29 10.25
N ASP A 163 9.13 -16.52 10.78
CA ASP A 163 9.57 -16.78 12.14
C ASP A 163 10.71 -17.81 12.07
N GLY A 164 11.92 -17.33 12.16
CA GLY A 164 13.11 -18.12 11.87
C GLY A 164 13.11 -18.63 10.43
N VAL A 165 13.16 -19.97 10.28
CA VAL A 165 13.12 -20.63 8.96
C VAL A 165 11.70 -20.81 8.41
N ARG A 166 10.69 -20.68 9.26
CA ARG A 166 9.29 -20.89 8.88
C ARG A 166 8.78 -19.68 8.09
N ARG A 167 8.23 -19.93 6.92
CA ARG A 167 7.51 -18.95 6.11
C ARG A 167 6.00 -19.17 6.28
N GLY A 168 5.27 -18.10 6.47
CA GLY A 168 3.81 -18.09 6.46
C GLY A 168 3.29 -16.86 5.73
N PHE A 169 1.97 -16.77 5.61
CA PHE A 169 1.29 -15.64 5.00
C PHE A 169 0.08 -15.25 5.85
N LEU A 170 0.01 -14.00 6.25
CA LEU A 170 -1.13 -13.45 6.99
C LEU A 170 -2.14 -12.81 6.04
N ALA A 171 -3.38 -13.29 6.10
CA ALA A 171 -4.52 -12.68 5.41
C ALA A 171 -5.62 -12.38 6.45
N GLY A 172 -5.68 -11.16 6.90
CA GLY A 172 -6.50 -10.78 8.05
C GLY A 172 -5.99 -11.44 9.34
N ASP A 173 -6.87 -12.14 10.03
CA ASP A 173 -6.57 -12.91 11.25
C ASP A 173 -6.11 -14.36 10.97
N ARG A 174 -5.98 -14.75 9.69
CA ARG A 174 -5.62 -16.12 9.28
C ARG A 174 -4.15 -16.21 8.91
N LEU A 175 -3.43 -17.08 9.60
CA LEU A 175 -2.11 -17.53 9.18
C LEU A 175 -2.25 -18.73 8.23
N ILE A 176 -1.72 -18.58 7.04
CA ILE A 176 -1.56 -19.66 6.06
C ILE A 176 -0.11 -20.11 6.13
N ALA A 177 0.13 -21.34 6.52
CA ALA A 177 1.49 -21.90 6.67
C ALA A 177 1.46 -23.40 6.44
N VAL A 178 2.59 -23.96 6.00
CA VAL A 178 2.79 -25.41 5.85
C VAL A 178 3.64 -25.90 7.02
N GLY A 179 3.25 -27.03 7.59
CA GLY A 179 3.93 -27.66 8.73
C GLY A 179 3.54 -27.10 10.11
N PRO A 180 3.98 -27.80 11.18
CA PRO A 180 3.67 -27.40 12.54
C PRO A 180 4.45 -26.13 12.95
N GLY A 181 3.89 -25.37 13.89
CA GLY A 181 4.54 -24.19 14.45
C GLY A 181 3.56 -23.31 15.24
N ALA A 182 4.09 -22.43 16.06
CA ALA A 182 3.28 -21.48 16.81
C ALA A 182 2.48 -20.54 15.88
N PRO A 183 1.30 -20.08 16.28
CA PRO A 183 0.55 -19.10 15.53
C PRO A 183 1.31 -17.77 15.44
N ILE A 184 1.21 -17.09 14.29
CA ILE A 184 1.59 -15.69 14.13
C ILE A 184 0.28 -14.93 13.96
N LEU A 185 0.02 -13.96 14.82
CA LEU A 185 -1.23 -13.23 14.83
C LEU A 185 -1.03 -11.84 14.19
N PHE A 186 -2.01 -11.40 13.40
CA PHE A 186 -2.03 -10.01 12.96
C PHE A 186 -2.48 -9.11 14.12
N HIS A 187 -1.67 -8.11 14.43
CA HIS A 187 -1.98 -7.07 15.41
C HIS A 187 -2.19 -5.73 14.69
N PRO A 188 -3.45 -5.32 14.43
CA PRO A 188 -3.71 -4.08 13.70
C PRO A 188 -3.19 -2.87 14.49
N PRO A 189 -2.37 -2.00 13.88
CA PRO A 189 -1.83 -0.82 14.57
C PRO A 189 -2.89 0.26 14.82
N GLY A 190 -4.07 0.16 14.21
CA GLY A 190 -5.18 1.09 14.38
C GLY A 190 -6.53 0.53 13.95
N ASP A 191 -7.59 1.34 14.15
CA ASP A 191 -8.97 0.95 13.84
C ASP A 191 -9.20 0.75 12.34
N GLY A 192 -8.52 1.51 11.48
CA GLY A 192 -8.59 1.37 10.03
C GLY A 192 -8.05 0.01 9.58
N GLU A 193 -6.90 -0.39 10.11
CA GLU A 193 -6.30 -1.70 9.83
C GLU A 193 -7.13 -2.85 10.43
N ALA A 194 -7.79 -2.62 11.56
CA ALA A 194 -8.74 -3.58 12.13
C ALA A 194 -10.00 -3.79 11.25
N GLN A 195 -10.43 -2.78 10.50
CA GLN A 195 -11.49 -2.91 9.51
C GLN A 195 -11.07 -3.79 8.32
N LEU A 196 -9.79 -3.75 7.90
CA LEU A 196 -9.27 -4.63 6.86
C LEU A 196 -9.34 -6.11 7.25
N VAL A 197 -9.11 -6.44 8.53
CA VAL A 197 -9.28 -7.81 9.03
C VAL A 197 -10.70 -8.31 8.78
N LYS A 198 -11.70 -7.46 9.05
CA LYS A 198 -13.12 -7.81 8.80
C LYS A 198 -13.41 -7.95 7.31
N ALA A 199 -12.81 -7.10 6.47
CA ALA A 199 -12.94 -7.17 5.02
C ALA A 199 -12.35 -8.47 4.45
N LEU A 200 -11.25 -8.97 5.01
CA LEU A 200 -10.56 -10.20 4.59
C LEU A 200 -11.21 -11.49 5.12
N LYS A 201 -12.26 -11.40 5.91
CA LYS A 201 -12.96 -12.58 6.44
C LYS A 201 -13.72 -13.29 5.33
N PRO A 202 -13.48 -14.58 5.08
CA PRO A 202 -14.14 -15.30 4.01
C PRO A 202 -15.63 -15.49 4.31
N THR A 203 -16.42 -15.50 3.25
CA THR A 203 -17.87 -15.75 3.30
C THR A 203 -18.27 -16.69 2.16
N GLY A 204 -19.30 -17.52 2.37
CA GLY A 204 -19.79 -18.46 1.38
C GLY A 204 -18.80 -19.60 1.09
N ASP A 205 -18.79 -20.07 -0.15
CA ASP A 205 -17.97 -21.20 -0.56
C ASP A 205 -17.11 -20.90 -1.82
N PHE A 206 -16.04 -21.68 -1.96
CA PHE A 206 -15.07 -21.52 -3.05
C PHE A 206 -15.64 -21.98 -4.41
N GLU A 207 -16.42 -23.04 -4.45
CA GLU A 207 -16.89 -23.61 -5.71
C GLU A 207 -17.90 -22.68 -6.40
N THR A 208 -18.77 -22.04 -5.62
CA THR A 208 -19.69 -21.01 -6.14
C THR A 208 -18.90 -19.80 -6.66
N TRP A 209 -17.88 -19.35 -5.94
CA TRP A 209 -16.98 -18.30 -6.42
C TRP A 209 -16.28 -18.71 -7.73
N ARG A 210 -15.73 -19.91 -7.79
CA ARG A 210 -15.01 -20.46 -8.96
C ARG A 210 -15.91 -20.53 -10.20
N ALA A 211 -17.14 -21.02 -10.02
CA ALA A 211 -18.14 -21.07 -11.08
C ALA A 211 -18.53 -19.67 -11.59
N ALA A 212 -18.71 -18.70 -10.69
CA ALA A 212 -19.02 -17.32 -11.06
C ALA A 212 -17.89 -16.65 -11.86
N ILE A 213 -16.65 -16.82 -11.42
CA ILE A 213 -15.46 -16.28 -12.12
C ILE A 213 -15.25 -16.91 -13.48
N ALA A 214 -15.67 -18.16 -13.70
CA ALA A 214 -15.61 -18.80 -15.01
C ALA A 214 -16.38 -18.03 -16.09
N GLY A 215 -17.47 -17.34 -15.73
CA GLY A 215 -18.19 -16.43 -16.63
C GLY A 215 -17.37 -15.26 -17.16
N LEU A 216 -16.23 -14.94 -16.55
CA LEU A 216 -15.32 -13.87 -16.96
C LEU A 216 -14.28 -14.31 -18.00
N ALA A 217 -14.12 -15.58 -18.25
CA ALA A 217 -13.13 -16.13 -19.18
C ALA A 217 -13.13 -15.46 -20.59
N PRO A 218 -14.28 -15.07 -21.19
CA PRO A 218 -14.31 -14.37 -22.46
C PRO A 218 -13.79 -12.91 -22.40
N TYR A 219 -13.61 -12.32 -21.22
CA TYR A 219 -13.29 -10.90 -21.02
C TYR A 219 -11.86 -10.70 -20.50
N PRO A 220 -10.85 -10.64 -21.37
CA PRO A 220 -9.44 -10.62 -20.98
C PRO A 220 -9.08 -9.43 -20.08
N ARG A 221 -9.68 -8.23 -20.27
CA ARG A 221 -9.46 -7.07 -19.39
C ARG A 221 -9.96 -7.33 -17.96
N VAL A 222 -11.03 -8.08 -17.80
CA VAL A 222 -11.57 -8.43 -16.48
C VAL A 222 -10.73 -9.51 -15.83
N MET A 223 -10.33 -10.53 -16.60
CA MET A 223 -9.47 -11.61 -16.10
C MET A 223 -8.12 -11.12 -15.60
N VAL A 224 -7.53 -10.10 -16.27
CA VAL A 224 -6.30 -9.45 -15.76
C VAL A 224 -6.51 -8.90 -14.35
N GLY A 225 -7.71 -8.43 -13.98
CA GLY A 225 -8.00 -7.98 -12.62
C GLY A 225 -7.88 -9.10 -11.58
N VAL A 226 -8.46 -10.26 -11.87
CA VAL A 226 -8.37 -11.44 -11.01
C VAL A 226 -6.92 -11.93 -10.90
N TYR A 227 -6.22 -12.02 -12.03
CA TYR A 227 -4.81 -12.45 -12.04
C TYR A 227 -3.91 -11.43 -11.32
N ALA A 228 -4.13 -10.12 -11.49
CA ALA A 228 -3.36 -9.09 -10.81
C ALA A 228 -3.55 -9.11 -9.30
N SER A 229 -4.77 -9.36 -8.84
CA SER A 229 -5.08 -9.52 -7.42
C SER A 229 -4.35 -10.72 -6.81
N LEU A 230 -4.36 -11.85 -7.50
CA LEU A 230 -3.70 -13.09 -7.06
C LEU A 230 -2.17 -13.07 -7.30
N ALA A 231 -1.66 -12.23 -8.19
CA ALA A 231 -0.23 -12.10 -8.45
C ALA A 231 0.57 -11.44 -7.33
N THR A 232 -0.07 -10.72 -6.41
CA THR A 232 0.62 -9.93 -5.39
C THR A 232 1.59 -10.74 -4.53
N PRO A 233 1.28 -11.95 -4.04
CA PRO A 233 2.22 -12.77 -3.30
C PRO A 233 3.45 -13.21 -4.10
N LEU A 234 3.33 -13.32 -5.43
CA LEU A 234 4.43 -13.72 -6.29
C LEU A 234 5.56 -12.71 -6.36
N LEU A 235 5.26 -11.41 -6.17
CA LEU A 235 6.27 -10.35 -6.25
C LEU A 235 7.43 -10.56 -5.27
N GLU A 236 7.13 -11.02 -4.06
CA GLU A 236 8.14 -11.35 -3.05
C GLU A 236 8.97 -12.56 -3.48
N LEU A 237 8.31 -13.64 -3.92
CA LEU A 237 8.95 -14.89 -4.33
C LEU A 237 9.87 -14.70 -5.54
N LEU A 238 9.43 -13.87 -6.49
CA LEU A 238 10.15 -13.56 -7.73
C LEU A 238 11.14 -12.39 -7.59
N CYS A 239 11.24 -11.79 -6.41
CA CYS A 239 12.05 -10.58 -6.17
C CYS A 239 11.74 -9.44 -7.15
N LYS A 240 10.46 -9.22 -7.48
CA LYS A 240 10.02 -8.16 -8.39
C LYS A 240 9.42 -6.97 -7.63
N PRO A 241 9.63 -5.73 -8.11
CA PRO A 241 9.00 -4.56 -7.50
C PRO A 241 7.49 -4.54 -7.76
N GLY A 242 6.77 -3.74 -6.97
CA GLY A 242 5.36 -3.46 -7.22
C GLY A 242 5.13 -2.67 -8.51
N PHE A 243 3.90 -2.72 -9.02
CA PHE A 243 3.45 -1.97 -10.18
C PHE A 243 1.96 -1.67 -10.11
N ILE A 244 1.46 -0.91 -11.07
CA ILE A 244 0.07 -0.47 -11.13
C ILE A 244 -0.61 -1.09 -12.35
N VAL A 245 -1.86 -1.55 -12.20
CA VAL A 245 -2.75 -1.90 -13.31
C VAL A 245 -3.95 -0.98 -13.25
N ASP A 246 -4.21 -0.25 -14.35
CA ASP A 246 -5.19 0.80 -14.40
C ASP A 246 -6.23 0.56 -15.49
N TRP A 247 -7.50 0.42 -15.08
CA TRP A 247 -8.64 0.29 -15.99
C TRP A 247 -9.32 1.66 -16.17
N SER A 248 -9.07 2.29 -17.29
CA SER A 248 -9.57 3.64 -17.56
C SER A 248 -10.47 3.67 -18.79
N HIS A 249 -11.61 4.28 -18.65
CA HIS A 249 -12.56 4.54 -19.72
C HIS A 249 -13.70 5.45 -19.23
N ARG A 250 -14.63 5.79 -20.13
CA ARG A 250 -15.84 6.56 -19.79
C ARG A 250 -16.62 5.90 -18.64
N THR A 251 -17.45 6.68 -17.96
CA THR A 251 -18.35 6.21 -16.89
C THR A 251 -19.23 5.05 -17.35
N SER A 252 -19.65 4.21 -16.40
CA SER A 252 -20.63 3.12 -16.62
C SER A 252 -20.21 2.06 -17.64
N THR A 253 -18.91 1.72 -17.69
CA THR A 253 -18.36 0.68 -18.58
C THR A 253 -17.95 -0.61 -17.88
N GLY A 254 -18.30 -0.77 -16.58
CA GLY A 254 -18.00 -1.98 -15.81
C GLY A 254 -16.60 -2.00 -15.15
N LYS A 255 -15.93 -0.85 -15.00
CA LYS A 255 -14.60 -0.76 -14.37
C LYS A 255 -14.61 -1.24 -12.91
N THR A 256 -15.57 -0.76 -12.10
CA THR A 256 -15.72 -1.18 -10.71
C THR A 256 -16.00 -2.68 -10.58
N VAL A 257 -16.68 -3.29 -11.56
CA VAL A 257 -16.92 -4.75 -11.59
C VAL A 257 -15.61 -5.53 -11.67
N VAL A 258 -14.61 -5.02 -12.40
CA VAL A 258 -13.27 -5.61 -12.43
C VAL A 258 -12.65 -5.63 -11.03
N LEU A 259 -12.74 -4.49 -10.32
CA LEU A 259 -12.22 -4.39 -8.96
C LEU A 259 -12.97 -5.30 -7.98
N ARG A 260 -14.30 -5.43 -8.13
CA ARG A 260 -15.10 -6.37 -7.34
C ARG A 260 -14.67 -7.82 -7.57
N ALA A 261 -14.49 -8.23 -8.82
CA ALA A 261 -13.99 -9.57 -9.14
C ALA A 261 -12.58 -9.80 -8.55
N ALA A 262 -11.69 -8.81 -8.66
CA ALA A 262 -10.35 -8.88 -8.09
C ALA A 262 -10.33 -8.95 -6.55
N ALA A 263 -11.16 -8.12 -5.89
CA ALA A 263 -11.27 -8.07 -4.43
C ALA A 263 -11.86 -9.38 -3.86
N SER A 264 -12.84 -9.98 -4.56
CA SER A 264 -13.52 -11.20 -4.11
C SER A 264 -12.58 -12.39 -3.92
N ALA A 265 -11.42 -12.40 -4.57
CA ALA A 265 -10.41 -13.43 -4.38
C ALA A 265 -9.87 -13.46 -2.93
N TRP A 266 -9.80 -12.31 -2.27
CA TRP A 266 -9.21 -12.14 -0.94
C TRP A 266 -10.21 -11.81 0.16
N GLY A 267 -11.31 -11.11 -0.15
CA GLY A 267 -12.27 -10.65 0.84
C GLY A 267 -13.47 -9.94 0.23
N ASN A 268 -14.15 -9.16 1.06
CA ASN A 268 -15.41 -8.49 0.71
C ASN A 268 -15.24 -7.50 -0.44
N PRO A 269 -15.88 -7.74 -1.59
CA PRO A 269 -15.79 -6.92 -2.78
C PRO A 269 -16.82 -5.77 -2.83
N ASP A 270 -17.76 -5.67 -1.88
CA ASP A 270 -18.80 -4.64 -1.89
C ASP A 270 -18.26 -3.33 -1.28
N GLU A 271 -17.92 -2.36 -2.13
CA GLU A 271 -17.41 -1.05 -1.73
C GLU A 271 -18.43 -0.21 -0.94
N ARG A 272 -19.72 -0.59 -0.97
CA ARG A 272 -20.79 0.06 -0.20
C ARG A 272 -20.86 -0.46 1.24
N SER A 273 -20.19 -1.57 1.50
CA SER A 273 -20.06 -2.14 2.84
C SER A 273 -19.11 -1.29 3.69
N GLY A 274 -19.37 -1.21 5.00
CA GLY A 274 -18.43 -0.61 5.95
C GLY A 274 -17.09 -1.36 6.08
N TYR A 275 -16.99 -2.56 5.47
CA TYR A 275 -15.79 -3.40 5.49
C TYR A 275 -15.55 -3.96 4.08
N SER A 276 -14.87 -3.18 3.24
CA SER A 276 -14.50 -3.58 1.88
C SER A 276 -13.01 -3.54 1.67
N LEU A 277 -12.49 -4.41 0.78
CA LEU A 277 -11.12 -4.31 0.27
C LEU A 277 -10.98 -3.20 -0.79
N ILE A 278 -12.09 -2.79 -1.40
CA ILE A 278 -12.10 -1.69 -2.36
C ILE A 278 -12.17 -0.39 -1.57
N GLN A 279 -11.13 0.42 -1.72
CA GLN A 279 -11.04 1.77 -1.17
C GLN A 279 -11.22 2.80 -2.29
N THR A 280 -11.42 4.06 -1.96
CA THR A 280 -11.52 5.14 -2.93
C THR A 280 -10.21 5.93 -3.01
N TRP A 281 -9.99 6.63 -4.12
CA TRP A 281 -8.87 7.57 -4.25
C TRP A 281 -8.98 8.79 -3.32
N ASN A 282 -10.09 8.95 -2.59
CA ASN A 282 -10.27 9.98 -1.58
C ASN A 282 -9.50 9.62 -0.29
N THR A 283 -8.19 9.59 -0.37
CA THR A 283 -7.29 9.26 0.73
C THR A 283 -6.14 10.26 0.83
N THR A 284 -5.48 10.30 1.97
CA THR A 284 -4.26 11.09 2.18
C THR A 284 -3.03 10.23 1.92
N MET A 285 -1.86 10.86 1.70
CA MET A 285 -0.59 10.12 1.58
C MET A 285 -0.29 9.27 2.80
N VAL A 286 -0.57 9.76 4.01
CA VAL A 286 -0.38 8.99 5.26
C VAL A 286 -1.37 7.82 5.33
N GLY A 287 -2.62 8.04 4.90
CA GLY A 287 -3.62 6.98 4.80
C GLY A 287 -3.18 5.88 3.84
N PHE A 288 -2.69 6.26 2.66
CA PHE A 288 -2.14 5.30 1.68
C PHE A 288 -0.93 4.54 2.22
N GLU A 289 0.04 5.23 2.85
CA GLU A 289 1.23 4.58 3.44
C GLU A 289 0.85 3.55 4.52
N ARG A 290 -0.14 3.85 5.35
CA ARG A 290 -0.65 2.93 6.37
C ARG A 290 -1.34 1.72 5.75
N LEU A 291 -2.22 1.96 4.78
CA LEU A 291 -2.90 0.90 4.04
C LEU A 291 -1.90 -0.03 3.35
N ALA A 292 -0.94 0.54 2.61
CA ALA A 292 0.07 -0.20 1.88
C ALA A 292 1.00 -0.98 2.81
N GLY A 293 1.41 -0.37 3.93
CA GLY A 293 2.24 -1.01 4.95
C GLY A 293 1.52 -2.17 5.65
N ALA A 294 0.21 -2.02 5.93
CA ALA A 294 -0.58 -3.07 6.55
C ALA A 294 -0.85 -4.25 5.59
N LEU A 295 -1.18 -3.97 4.33
CA LEU A 295 -1.45 -5.00 3.32
C LEU A 295 -0.18 -5.69 2.80
N GLN A 296 0.93 -4.98 2.70
CA GLN A 296 2.26 -5.41 2.28
C GLN A 296 2.30 -6.22 0.96
N SER A 297 1.88 -7.49 0.97
CA SER A 297 1.87 -8.42 -0.18
C SER A 297 0.46 -8.80 -0.65
N LEU A 298 -0.57 -8.12 -0.16
CA LEU A 298 -1.95 -8.21 -0.61
C LEU A 298 -2.25 -7.09 -1.62
N PRO A 299 -3.26 -7.21 -2.51
CA PRO A 299 -3.57 -6.18 -3.48
C PRO A 299 -4.07 -4.89 -2.80
N ILE A 300 -3.65 -3.74 -3.33
CA ILE A 300 -4.26 -2.44 -3.00
C ILE A 300 -5.24 -2.12 -4.11
N ILE A 301 -6.48 -1.82 -3.75
CA ILE A 301 -7.56 -1.60 -4.72
C ILE A 301 -8.18 -0.22 -4.47
N LEU A 302 -8.00 0.70 -5.44
CA LEU A 302 -8.50 2.07 -5.37
C LEU A 302 -9.44 2.36 -6.53
N ASP A 303 -10.71 2.61 -6.22
CA ASP A 303 -11.74 2.91 -7.23
C ASP A 303 -11.87 4.41 -7.49
N ASP A 304 -11.99 4.77 -8.75
CA ASP A 304 -12.30 6.07 -9.34
C ASP A 304 -11.34 7.22 -8.94
N THR A 305 -10.31 7.41 -9.80
CA THR A 305 -9.33 8.52 -9.66
C THR A 305 -9.97 9.91 -9.59
N LYS A 306 -11.25 10.07 -10.01
CA LYS A 306 -11.99 11.32 -9.92
C LYS A 306 -12.32 11.71 -8.47
N THR A 307 -12.35 10.74 -7.56
CA THR A 307 -12.62 10.97 -6.13
C THR A 307 -11.40 11.51 -5.38
N ALA A 308 -10.22 11.52 -6.00
CA ALA A 308 -9.01 12.08 -5.39
C ALA A 308 -9.19 13.55 -5.03
N VAL A 309 -8.73 13.95 -3.85
CA VAL A 309 -8.82 15.33 -3.34
C VAL A 309 -8.23 16.34 -4.34
N ARG A 310 -7.17 15.94 -5.03
CA ARG A 310 -6.49 16.74 -6.07
C ARG A 310 -5.73 15.83 -7.04
N PRO A 311 -5.55 16.24 -8.31
CA PRO A 311 -4.83 15.43 -9.30
C PRO A 311 -3.40 15.05 -8.89
N GLN A 312 -2.70 15.95 -8.19
CA GLN A 312 -1.34 15.69 -7.69
C GLN A 312 -1.30 14.49 -6.73
N MET A 313 -2.35 14.27 -5.93
CA MET A 313 -2.44 13.13 -5.01
C MET A 313 -2.39 11.79 -5.75
N VAL A 314 -3.03 11.71 -6.93
CA VAL A 314 -2.95 10.51 -7.77
C VAL A 314 -1.51 10.25 -8.18
N SER A 315 -0.80 11.27 -8.69
CA SER A 315 0.61 11.16 -9.06
C SER A 315 1.50 10.70 -7.89
N ASP A 316 1.30 11.30 -6.72
CA ASP A 316 2.10 11.00 -5.53
C ASP A 316 1.87 9.56 -5.04
N ILE A 317 0.63 9.09 -5.04
CA ILE A 317 0.27 7.70 -4.68
C ILE A 317 0.84 6.71 -5.69
N LEU A 318 0.70 6.97 -7.00
CA LEU A 318 1.28 6.12 -8.04
C LEU A 318 2.79 5.99 -7.88
N TYR A 319 3.47 7.11 -7.60
CA TYR A 319 4.91 7.10 -7.35
C TYR A 319 5.26 6.22 -6.15
N GLN A 320 4.60 6.41 -5.01
CA GLN A 320 4.86 5.62 -3.81
C GLN A 320 4.51 4.14 -3.97
N ALA A 321 3.39 3.82 -4.60
CA ALA A 321 3.00 2.44 -4.89
C ALA A 321 4.09 1.72 -5.71
N ALA A 322 4.66 2.42 -6.70
CA ALA A 322 5.72 1.90 -7.56
C ALA A 322 7.09 1.80 -6.87
N VAL A 323 7.38 2.70 -5.91
CA VAL A 323 8.65 2.70 -5.15
C VAL A 323 8.65 1.61 -4.07
N GLY A 324 7.51 1.32 -3.46
CA GLY A 324 7.35 0.20 -2.51
C GLY A 324 7.75 0.50 -1.08
N HIS A 325 7.91 1.77 -0.69
CA HIS A 325 8.17 2.16 0.70
C HIS A 325 7.66 3.57 1.00
N GLY A 326 7.32 3.81 2.27
CA GLY A 326 6.87 5.09 2.77
C GLY A 326 7.99 6.13 2.90
N LYS A 327 7.63 7.34 3.31
CA LYS A 327 8.59 8.41 3.60
C LYS A 327 9.34 8.12 4.89
N THR A 328 10.66 8.30 4.88
CA THR A 328 11.47 8.29 6.10
C THR A 328 11.08 9.46 6.99
N ARG A 329 10.80 9.19 8.27
CA ARG A 329 10.46 10.20 9.27
C ARG A 329 11.45 10.16 10.41
N GLY A 330 11.92 11.35 10.82
CA GLY A 330 12.76 11.49 12.00
C GLY A 330 11.99 11.17 13.29
N ALA A 331 12.71 10.72 14.30
CA ALA A 331 12.27 10.58 15.68
C ALA A 331 13.35 11.16 16.59
N ILE A 332 13.02 11.38 17.86
CA ILE A 332 13.98 11.92 18.85
C ILE A 332 15.24 11.04 18.96
N SER A 333 15.07 9.72 18.80
CA SER A 333 16.15 8.71 18.88
C SER A 333 16.67 8.24 17.52
N GLY A 334 16.48 9.02 16.44
CA GLY A 334 16.93 8.64 15.09
C GLY A 334 15.82 8.65 14.05
N SER A 335 15.85 7.73 13.08
CA SER A 335 14.78 7.56 12.08
C SER A 335 13.78 6.50 12.53
N ARG A 336 12.48 6.72 12.30
CA ARG A 336 11.48 5.68 12.46
C ARG A 336 11.64 4.61 11.38
N ALA A 337 11.30 3.38 11.71
CA ALA A 337 11.18 2.32 10.72
C ALA A 337 10.23 2.75 9.60
N THR A 338 10.65 2.57 8.35
CA THR A 338 9.86 2.92 7.17
C THR A 338 9.06 1.69 6.77
N ALA A 339 7.74 1.82 6.65
CA ALA A 339 6.89 0.76 6.13
C ALA A 339 7.30 0.44 4.68
N GLY A 340 7.47 -0.85 4.39
CA GLY A 340 7.73 -1.34 3.04
C GLY A 340 6.59 -2.22 2.57
N TRP A 341 6.36 -2.25 1.25
CA TRP A 341 5.38 -3.13 0.62
C TRP A 341 5.85 -3.57 -0.76
N ARG A 342 5.33 -4.69 -1.18
CA ARG A 342 5.60 -5.24 -2.50
C ARG A 342 4.29 -5.80 -3.04
N THR A 343 3.52 -4.94 -3.70
CA THR A 343 2.14 -5.20 -4.08
C THR A 343 1.81 -4.66 -5.46
N ILE A 344 0.63 -4.99 -5.95
CA ILE A 344 0.04 -4.45 -7.17
C ILE A 344 -1.10 -3.52 -6.75
N LEU A 345 -1.03 -2.28 -7.23
CA LEU A 345 -2.13 -1.32 -7.11
C LEU A 345 -3.08 -1.51 -8.30
N LEU A 346 -4.32 -1.88 -8.01
CA LEU A 346 -5.41 -1.93 -8.97
C LEU A 346 -6.18 -0.62 -8.91
N SER A 347 -6.28 0.07 -10.04
CA SER A 347 -6.86 1.41 -10.15
C SER A 347 -7.93 1.48 -11.23
N THR A 348 -8.92 2.34 -11.02
CA THR A 348 -9.87 2.72 -12.08
C THR A 348 -9.99 4.22 -12.20
N GLY A 349 -10.40 4.69 -13.37
CA GLY A 349 -10.65 6.09 -13.62
C GLY A 349 -11.34 6.38 -14.96
N GLU A 350 -11.71 7.64 -15.18
CA GLU A 350 -12.15 8.12 -16.49
C GLU A 350 -10.97 8.53 -17.38
N ARG A 351 -9.84 8.89 -16.77
CA ARG A 351 -8.56 9.19 -17.41
C ARG A 351 -7.55 8.13 -17.01
N ARG A 352 -6.58 7.86 -17.88
CA ARG A 352 -5.51 6.91 -17.58
C ARG A 352 -4.70 7.40 -16.38
N ALA A 353 -4.34 6.51 -15.47
CA ALA A 353 -3.52 6.86 -14.32
C ALA A 353 -2.17 7.47 -14.73
N ILE A 354 -1.61 7.02 -15.85
CA ILE A 354 -0.36 7.58 -16.42
C ILE A 354 -0.47 9.06 -16.82
N ASP A 355 -1.67 9.58 -17.11
CA ASP A 355 -1.88 10.97 -17.48
C ASP A 355 -1.80 11.94 -16.28
N PHE A 356 -1.82 11.42 -15.04
CA PHE A 356 -1.65 12.20 -13.81
C PHE A 356 -0.19 12.36 -13.41
N THR A 357 0.71 11.50 -13.89
CA THR A 357 2.13 11.54 -13.51
C THR A 357 2.99 12.09 -14.62
N LYS A 358 3.94 12.94 -14.25
CA LYS A 358 5.00 13.45 -15.13
C LYS A 358 6.34 12.74 -14.89
N ASP A 359 6.41 11.84 -13.91
CA ASP A 359 7.57 11.00 -13.68
C ASP A 359 7.58 9.79 -14.62
N GLY A 360 8.59 9.72 -15.49
CA GLY A 360 8.73 8.63 -16.46
C GLY A 360 9.02 7.26 -15.82
N GLY A 361 9.56 7.24 -14.61
CA GLY A 361 9.79 6.01 -13.85
C GLY A 361 8.49 5.39 -13.36
N THR A 362 7.59 6.21 -12.85
CA THR A 362 6.24 5.83 -12.41
C THR A 362 5.37 5.41 -13.59
N ALA A 363 5.35 6.22 -14.66
CA ALA A 363 4.60 5.88 -15.87
C ALA A 363 5.01 4.51 -16.45
N ALA A 364 6.29 4.18 -16.41
CA ALA A 364 6.82 2.90 -16.88
C ALA A 364 6.48 1.69 -15.98
N ARG A 365 5.87 1.90 -14.82
CA ARG A 365 5.38 0.84 -13.92
C ARG A 365 3.85 0.80 -13.83
N CYS A 366 3.18 1.54 -14.67
CA CYS A 366 1.72 1.56 -14.79
C CYS A 366 1.30 0.88 -16.09
N LEU A 367 0.51 -0.20 -16.00
CA LEU A 367 -0.09 -0.92 -17.12
C LEU A 367 -1.47 -0.33 -17.42
N PRO A 368 -1.60 0.54 -18.44
CA PRO A 368 -2.89 1.15 -18.78
C PRO A 368 -3.72 0.20 -19.63
N LEU A 369 -4.85 -0.23 -19.11
CA LEU A 369 -5.84 -1.04 -19.82
C LEU A 369 -7.01 -0.16 -20.28
N TRP A 370 -6.78 0.66 -21.28
CA TRP A 370 -7.79 1.56 -21.86
C TRP A 370 -8.89 0.79 -22.57
N GLY A 371 -10.13 1.18 -22.34
CA GLY A 371 -11.31 0.63 -23.01
C GLY A 371 -12.29 -0.07 -22.06
N PRO A 372 -13.51 -0.37 -22.55
CA PRO A 372 -14.53 -1.02 -21.75
C PRO A 372 -14.08 -2.45 -21.39
N PRO A 373 -14.09 -2.85 -20.09
CA PRO A 373 -13.63 -4.17 -19.68
C PRO A 373 -14.38 -5.34 -20.31
N PHE A 374 -15.69 -5.18 -20.49
CA PHE A 374 -16.58 -6.19 -21.07
C PHE A 374 -16.83 -6.01 -22.59
N GLY A 375 -16.13 -5.10 -23.25
CA GLY A 375 -16.37 -4.78 -24.66
C GLY A 375 -17.61 -3.91 -24.87
N ARG A 376 -18.47 -4.27 -25.80
CA ARG A 376 -19.73 -3.54 -26.06
C ARG A 376 -20.74 -3.83 -24.96
N THR A 377 -21.45 -2.80 -24.51
CA THR A 377 -22.55 -2.96 -23.55
C THR A 377 -23.76 -3.59 -24.25
N SER A 378 -24.28 -4.68 -23.68
CA SER A 378 -25.52 -5.32 -24.14
C SER A 378 -26.37 -5.75 -22.93
N ALA A 379 -27.63 -6.10 -23.16
CA ALA A 379 -28.51 -6.60 -22.12
C ALA A 379 -27.98 -7.92 -21.51
N GLU A 380 -27.44 -8.78 -22.34
CA GLU A 380 -26.87 -10.09 -21.92
C GLU A 380 -25.66 -9.86 -20.99
N ILE A 381 -24.77 -8.94 -21.32
CA ILE A 381 -23.61 -8.59 -20.48
C ILE A 381 -24.09 -7.98 -19.16
N ALA A 382 -25.12 -7.15 -19.16
CA ALA A 382 -25.69 -6.59 -17.94
C ALA A 382 -26.25 -7.68 -17.02
N VAL A 383 -26.89 -8.71 -17.57
CA VAL A 383 -27.36 -9.88 -16.80
C VAL A 383 -26.17 -10.68 -16.25
N GLN A 384 -25.15 -10.95 -17.06
CA GLN A 384 -23.95 -11.64 -16.61
C GLN A 384 -23.24 -10.91 -15.48
N ILE A 385 -23.11 -9.59 -15.57
CA ILE A 385 -22.52 -8.76 -14.50
C ILE A 385 -23.32 -8.88 -13.22
N ARG A 386 -24.66 -8.79 -13.31
CA ARG A 386 -25.53 -8.92 -12.14
C ARG A 386 -25.37 -10.28 -11.47
N ASN A 387 -25.43 -11.37 -12.23
CA ASN A 387 -25.27 -12.72 -11.72
C ASN A 387 -23.88 -12.92 -11.07
N LEU A 388 -22.83 -12.36 -11.68
CA LEU A 388 -21.50 -12.34 -11.11
C LEU A 388 -21.49 -11.63 -9.76
N GLU A 389 -22.02 -10.40 -9.70
CA GLU A 389 -22.03 -9.60 -8.47
C GLU A 389 -22.82 -10.26 -7.35
N GLU A 390 -23.98 -10.82 -7.63
CA GLU A 390 -24.78 -11.60 -6.66
C GLU A 390 -23.96 -12.78 -6.10
N ALA A 391 -23.26 -13.50 -6.94
CA ALA A 391 -22.45 -14.63 -6.53
C ALA A 391 -21.23 -14.19 -5.69
N ILE A 392 -20.45 -13.21 -6.14
CA ILE A 392 -19.21 -12.80 -5.45
C ILE A 392 -19.48 -11.96 -4.19
N PHE A 393 -20.62 -11.31 -4.06
CA PHE A 393 -21.00 -10.62 -2.81
C PHE A 393 -21.38 -11.58 -1.67
N SER A 394 -21.71 -12.81 -2.02
CA SER A 394 -22.03 -13.87 -1.05
C SER A 394 -20.94 -14.92 -0.91
N ASN A 395 -19.96 -14.96 -1.84
CA ASN A 395 -18.89 -15.95 -1.85
C ASN A 395 -17.56 -15.28 -2.21
N TYR A 396 -16.70 -15.05 -1.21
CA TYR A 396 -15.44 -14.34 -1.37
C TYR A 396 -14.41 -14.75 -0.30
N GLY A 397 -13.15 -14.39 -0.52
CA GLY A 397 -12.06 -14.56 0.45
C GLY A 397 -11.45 -15.96 0.50
N HIS A 398 -11.72 -16.80 -0.49
CA HIS A 398 -11.28 -18.20 -0.54
C HIS A 398 -10.10 -18.42 -1.49
N ALA A 399 -10.09 -17.78 -2.65
CA ALA A 399 -9.14 -18.05 -3.72
C ALA A 399 -7.72 -17.64 -3.36
N GLY A 400 -7.53 -16.44 -2.81
CA GLY A 400 -6.21 -15.94 -2.40
C GLY A 400 -5.53 -16.84 -1.37
N PRO A 401 -6.16 -17.20 -0.25
CA PRO A 401 -5.61 -18.13 0.71
C PRO A 401 -5.27 -19.51 0.13
N ARG A 402 -6.12 -20.07 -0.75
CA ARG A 402 -5.85 -21.35 -1.44
C ARG A 402 -4.65 -21.24 -2.37
N PHE A 403 -4.55 -20.15 -3.12
CA PHE A 403 -3.41 -19.91 -4.00
C PHE A 403 -2.11 -19.79 -3.21
N VAL A 404 -2.10 -19.06 -2.09
CA VAL A 404 -0.93 -18.96 -1.21
C VAL A 404 -0.56 -20.30 -0.60
N GLU A 405 -1.54 -21.10 -0.15
CA GLU A 405 -1.28 -22.43 0.38
C GLU A 405 -0.61 -23.33 -0.66
N TRP A 406 -1.04 -23.23 -1.92
CA TRP A 406 -0.40 -23.90 -3.04
C TRP A 406 1.03 -23.38 -3.25
N LEU A 407 1.26 -22.05 -3.25
CA LEU A 407 2.58 -21.43 -3.41
C LEU A 407 3.57 -21.84 -2.31
N LEU A 408 3.12 -22.02 -1.07
CA LEU A 408 3.96 -22.46 0.04
C LEU A 408 4.51 -23.88 -0.14
N ARG A 409 3.88 -24.69 -0.99
CA ARG A 409 4.31 -26.06 -1.32
C ARG A 409 5.24 -26.13 -2.53
N GLN A 410 5.41 -25.01 -3.27
CA GLN A 410 6.26 -24.97 -4.45
C GLN A 410 7.72 -24.67 -4.09
N ASP A 411 8.62 -25.19 -4.91
CA ASP A 411 10.02 -24.77 -4.90
C ASP A 411 10.15 -23.36 -5.50
N VAL A 412 10.76 -22.44 -4.75
CA VAL A 412 10.86 -21.04 -5.15
C VAL A 412 11.83 -20.85 -6.32
N ASP A 413 12.87 -21.66 -6.41
CA ASP A 413 13.85 -21.53 -7.49
C ASP A 413 13.28 -22.09 -8.79
N GLU A 414 12.50 -23.17 -8.74
CA GLU A 414 11.71 -23.64 -9.89
C GLU A 414 10.70 -22.60 -10.38
N LEU A 415 9.98 -21.94 -9.46
CA LEU A 415 9.08 -20.84 -9.83
C LEU A 415 9.81 -19.69 -10.53
N ARG A 416 11.01 -19.36 -10.09
CA ARG A 416 11.85 -18.31 -10.70
C ARG A 416 12.32 -18.69 -12.09
N GLU A 417 12.72 -19.94 -12.31
CA GLU A 417 13.11 -20.45 -13.63
C GLU A 417 11.93 -20.41 -14.61
N ARG A 418 10.77 -20.92 -14.20
CA ARG A 418 9.54 -20.84 -15.00
C ARG A 418 9.17 -19.39 -15.35
N TYR A 419 9.25 -18.49 -14.36
CA TYR A 419 9.03 -17.06 -14.58
C TYR A 419 10.05 -16.46 -15.58
N ALA A 420 11.32 -16.81 -15.49
CA ALA A 420 12.35 -16.30 -16.40
C ALA A 420 12.05 -16.64 -17.86
N ALA A 421 11.57 -17.84 -18.14
CA ALA A 421 11.14 -18.23 -19.49
C ALA A 421 9.95 -17.39 -20.00
N VAL A 422 8.93 -17.18 -19.15
CA VAL A 422 7.77 -16.32 -19.48
C VAL A 422 8.21 -14.88 -19.71
N ASN A 423 9.07 -14.35 -18.85
CA ASN A 423 9.56 -12.97 -18.95
C ASN A 423 10.35 -12.72 -20.24
N THR A 424 11.16 -13.68 -20.68
CA THR A 424 11.91 -13.59 -21.94
C THR A 424 10.95 -13.51 -23.13
N ARG A 425 9.96 -14.40 -23.18
CA ARG A 425 8.95 -14.41 -24.25
C ARG A 425 8.17 -13.08 -24.30
N VAL A 426 7.66 -12.62 -23.17
CA VAL A 426 6.91 -11.36 -23.07
C VAL A 426 7.77 -10.17 -23.48
N PHE A 427 9.04 -10.13 -23.08
CA PHE A 427 9.97 -9.08 -23.50
C PHE A 427 10.17 -9.07 -25.01
N ASP A 428 10.35 -10.23 -25.66
CA ASP A 428 10.53 -10.34 -27.10
C ASP A 428 9.30 -9.89 -27.89
N GLU A 429 8.10 -10.17 -27.37
CA GLU A 429 6.85 -9.69 -27.95
C GLU A 429 6.71 -8.16 -27.82
N LEU A 430 6.96 -7.60 -26.61
CA LEU A 430 6.84 -6.17 -26.34
C LEU A 430 7.80 -5.32 -27.18
N ARG A 431 9.05 -5.75 -27.34
CA ARG A 431 10.07 -4.98 -28.09
C ARG A 431 9.74 -4.76 -29.57
N GLN A 432 8.82 -5.54 -30.12
CA GLN A 432 8.31 -5.32 -31.49
C GLN A 432 7.41 -4.07 -31.57
N GLY A 433 6.76 -3.71 -30.47
CA GLY A 433 5.80 -2.62 -30.42
C GLY A 433 6.26 -1.34 -29.74
N VAL A 434 7.22 -1.40 -28.81
CA VAL A 434 7.76 -0.25 -28.07
C VAL A 434 9.29 -0.27 -28.06
N ASN A 435 9.92 0.84 -27.62
CA ASN A 435 11.38 0.85 -27.50
C ASN A 435 11.86 -0.08 -26.36
N VAL A 436 13.10 -0.55 -26.47
CA VAL A 436 13.70 -1.52 -25.52
C VAL A 436 13.61 -1.04 -24.07
N ALA A 437 13.79 0.25 -23.78
CA ALA A 437 13.73 0.77 -22.42
C ALA A 437 12.32 0.68 -21.82
N VAL A 438 11.27 0.92 -22.60
CA VAL A 438 9.87 0.74 -22.19
C VAL A 438 9.54 -0.74 -22.05
N ALA A 439 9.91 -1.57 -23.04
CA ALA A 439 9.72 -3.02 -22.97
C ALA A 439 10.37 -3.63 -21.71
N SER A 440 11.59 -3.20 -21.38
CA SER A 440 12.32 -3.68 -20.19
C SER A 440 11.64 -3.28 -18.87
N ARG A 441 11.10 -2.07 -18.78
CA ARG A 441 10.50 -1.57 -17.54
C ARG A 441 9.09 -2.10 -17.29
N MET A 442 8.33 -2.35 -18.33
CA MET A 442 6.94 -2.82 -18.24
C MET A 442 6.81 -4.33 -18.40
N GLY A 443 7.74 -4.91 -19.15
CA GLY A 443 7.70 -6.34 -19.49
C GLY A 443 7.60 -7.24 -18.27
N TYR A 444 8.29 -6.88 -17.17
CA TYR A 444 8.19 -7.68 -15.96
C TYR A 444 6.77 -7.72 -15.37
N GLY A 445 6.03 -6.60 -15.41
CA GLY A 445 4.66 -6.54 -14.90
C GLY A 445 3.72 -7.41 -15.74
N VAL A 446 3.81 -7.31 -17.07
CA VAL A 446 3.06 -8.18 -17.99
C VAL A 446 3.44 -9.64 -17.76
N ALA A 447 4.74 -9.95 -17.63
CA ALA A 447 5.22 -11.32 -17.41
C ALA A 447 4.77 -11.87 -16.04
N VAL A 448 4.73 -11.05 -14.98
CA VAL A 448 4.18 -11.46 -13.68
C VAL A 448 2.70 -11.82 -13.80
N LEU A 449 1.91 -11.02 -14.53
CA LEU A 449 0.47 -11.28 -14.69
C LEU A 449 0.20 -12.50 -15.58
N GLU A 450 0.99 -12.69 -16.64
CA GLU A 450 0.95 -13.88 -17.47
C GLU A 450 1.28 -15.13 -16.66
N PHE A 451 2.37 -15.08 -15.90
CA PHE A 451 2.79 -16.19 -15.04
C PHE A 451 1.78 -16.47 -13.93
N ALA A 452 1.23 -15.42 -13.30
CA ALA A 452 0.18 -15.57 -12.31
C ALA A 452 -1.06 -16.26 -12.89
N GLY A 453 -1.47 -15.90 -14.12
CA GLY A 453 -2.57 -16.56 -14.80
C GLY A 453 -2.36 -18.05 -14.93
N LEU A 454 -1.17 -18.48 -15.40
CA LEU A 454 -0.81 -19.90 -15.50
C LEU A 454 -0.88 -20.60 -14.14
N LEU A 455 -0.23 -20.03 -13.12
CA LEU A 455 -0.19 -20.63 -11.78
C LEU A 455 -1.56 -20.67 -11.09
N VAL A 456 -2.40 -19.66 -11.30
CA VAL A 456 -3.75 -19.59 -10.73
C VAL A 456 -4.62 -20.73 -11.32
N HIS A 457 -4.48 -21.02 -12.62
CA HIS A 457 -5.19 -22.13 -13.23
C HIS A 457 -4.72 -23.49 -12.69
N GLU A 458 -3.41 -23.66 -12.49
CA GLU A 458 -2.85 -24.86 -11.87
C GLU A 458 -3.32 -25.02 -10.40
N ALA A 459 -3.26 -23.95 -9.61
CA ALA A 459 -3.50 -23.99 -8.17
C ALA A 459 -4.98 -24.08 -7.78
N LEU A 460 -5.85 -23.42 -8.53
CA LEU A 460 -7.27 -23.32 -8.23
C LEU A 460 -8.15 -24.23 -9.10
N GLU A 461 -7.51 -24.97 -10.01
CA GLU A 461 -8.20 -25.89 -10.96
C GLU A 461 -9.38 -25.20 -11.65
N LEU A 462 -9.11 -24.01 -12.23
CA LEU A 462 -10.16 -23.21 -12.85
C LEU A 462 -10.83 -23.98 -14.00
N PRO A 463 -12.18 -23.95 -14.13
CA PRO A 463 -12.93 -24.84 -15.02
C PRO A 463 -12.92 -24.41 -16.49
N TRP A 464 -11.85 -23.75 -16.95
CA TRP A 464 -11.60 -23.41 -18.35
C TRP A 464 -10.11 -23.38 -18.61
N GLU A 465 -9.71 -23.63 -19.87
CA GLU A 465 -8.31 -23.62 -20.29
C GLU A 465 -7.73 -22.19 -20.24
N TYR A 466 -6.52 -22.06 -19.70
CA TYR A 466 -5.83 -20.78 -19.67
C TYR A 466 -5.58 -20.25 -21.09
N GLN A 467 -6.00 -19.02 -21.32
CA GLN A 467 -5.68 -18.26 -22.53
C GLN A 467 -5.01 -16.96 -22.12
N SER A 468 -3.83 -16.68 -22.69
CA SER A 468 -3.13 -15.43 -22.40
C SER A 468 -3.99 -14.21 -22.77
N PRO A 469 -4.32 -13.34 -21.82
CA PRO A 469 -5.07 -12.13 -22.10
C PRO A 469 -4.28 -11.16 -23.01
N TRP A 470 -2.97 -11.29 -23.03
CA TRP A 470 -2.07 -10.36 -23.71
C TRP A 470 -2.10 -10.50 -25.23
N VAL A 471 -2.49 -11.64 -25.77
CA VAL A 471 -2.75 -11.80 -27.20
C VAL A 471 -3.71 -10.73 -27.73
N LYS A 472 -4.71 -10.34 -26.93
CA LYS A 472 -5.70 -9.32 -27.28
C LYS A 472 -5.38 -7.92 -26.73
N LEU A 473 -4.61 -7.81 -25.66
CA LEU A 473 -4.44 -6.55 -24.92
C LEU A 473 -3.12 -5.85 -25.21
N LEU A 474 -2.07 -6.57 -25.62
CA LEU A 474 -0.73 -6.02 -25.74
C LEU A 474 -0.65 -4.85 -26.74
N GLY A 475 -1.37 -4.94 -27.86
CA GLY A 475 -1.45 -3.84 -28.85
C GLY A 475 -1.97 -2.54 -28.26
N GLY A 476 -3.08 -2.58 -27.51
CA GLY A 476 -3.67 -1.41 -26.87
C GLY A 476 -2.79 -0.85 -25.72
N VAL A 477 -2.12 -1.71 -24.98
CA VAL A 477 -1.15 -1.30 -23.94
C VAL A 477 0.03 -0.56 -24.59
N THR A 478 0.61 -1.12 -25.63
CA THR A 478 1.75 -0.50 -26.35
C THR A 478 1.37 0.82 -27.01
N GLU A 479 0.16 0.93 -27.57
CA GLU A 479 -0.38 2.18 -28.11
C GLU A 479 -0.54 3.24 -27.03
N SER A 480 -1.18 2.90 -25.91
CA SER A 480 -1.37 3.81 -24.77
C SER A 480 -0.05 4.34 -24.22
N LEU A 481 1.01 3.53 -24.29
CA LEU A 481 2.35 3.93 -23.86
C LEU A 481 3.08 4.82 -24.87
N ARG A 482 2.85 4.60 -26.15
CA ARG A 482 3.36 5.50 -27.20
C ARG A 482 2.71 6.87 -27.11
N ASP A 483 1.42 6.92 -26.81
CA ASP A 483 0.68 8.18 -26.61
C ASP A 483 1.16 8.94 -25.39
N ALA A 484 1.62 8.25 -24.36
CA ALA A 484 2.24 8.84 -23.17
C ALA A 484 3.73 9.23 -23.39
N ASP A 485 4.16 9.44 -24.64
CA ASP A 485 5.51 9.91 -24.97
C ASP A 485 5.70 11.38 -24.54
N ARG A 486 6.19 11.54 -23.31
CA ARG A 486 6.40 12.83 -22.65
C ARG A 486 7.26 13.80 -23.45
N ALA A 487 8.26 13.29 -24.18
CA ALA A 487 9.08 14.15 -25.00
C ALA A 487 8.29 14.72 -26.20
N LYS A 488 7.36 13.92 -26.74
CA LYS A 488 6.46 14.34 -27.83
C LYS A 488 5.39 15.30 -27.29
N GLU A 489 4.79 15.00 -26.16
CA GLU A 489 3.81 15.88 -25.51
C GLU A 489 4.42 17.23 -25.12
N ALA A 490 5.59 17.23 -24.48
CA ALA A 490 6.32 18.43 -24.14
C ALA A 490 6.70 19.24 -25.40
N PHE A 491 7.06 18.56 -26.50
CA PHE A 491 7.35 19.21 -27.78
C PHE A 491 6.10 19.91 -28.36
N SER A 492 4.97 19.20 -28.33
CA SER A 492 3.68 19.75 -28.80
C SER A 492 3.22 20.92 -27.92
N HIS A 493 3.38 20.80 -26.60
CA HIS A 493 3.06 21.88 -25.66
C HIS A 493 3.91 23.13 -25.90
N VAL A 494 5.23 22.98 -25.99
CA VAL A 494 6.15 24.11 -26.25
C VAL A 494 5.86 24.76 -27.61
N HIS A 495 5.51 23.97 -28.62
CA HIS A 495 5.09 24.50 -29.89
C HIS A 495 3.79 25.32 -29.81
N ALA A 496 2.75 24.78 -29.13
CA ALA A 496 1.49 25.50 -28.92
C ALA A 496 1.71 26.78 -28.10
N TRP A 497 2.51 26.72 -27.03
CA TRP A 497 2.89 27.88 -26.22
C TRP A 497 3.56 29.00 -27.04
N ALA A 498 4.41 28.62 -28.01
CA ALA A 498 5.03 29.58 -28.92
C ALA A 498 4.03 30.15 -29.96
N VAL A 499 3.06 29.35 -30.42
CA VAL A 499 2.00 29.81 -31.32
C VAL A 499 1.10 30.83 -30.63
N GLU A 500 0.72 30.60 -29.38
CA GLU A 500 -0.08 31.54 -28.57
C GLU A 500 0.62 32.90 -28.37
N ARG A 501 1.97 32.91 -28.36
CA ARG A 501 2.83 34.08 -28.08
C ARG A 501 3.66 34.46 -29.32
N GLN A 502 3.14 34.18 -30.51
CA GLN A 502 3.89 34.33 -31.76
C GLN A 502 4.43 35.73 -32.01
N GLU A 503 3.80 36.79 -31.46
CA GLU A 503 4.26 38.16 -31.51
C GLU A 503 5.58 38.40 -30.76
N LEU A 504 5.94 37.53 -29.83
CA LEU A 504 7.18 37.57 -29.07
C LEU A 504 8.30 36.71 -29.68
N PHE A 505 8.04 36.13 -30.87
CA PHE A 505 9.00 35.32 -31.63
C PHE A 505 9.40 36.04 -32.94
N TRP A 506 10.66 36.43 -33.04
CA TRP A 506 11.21 37.12 -34.20
C TRP A 506 11.12 36.25 -35.47
N GLY A 507 10.75 36.87 -36.59
CA GLY A 507 10.68 36.21 -37.91
C GLY A 507 9.38 35.42 -38.19
N ARG A 508 8.40 35.38 -37.27
CA ARG A 508 7.08 34.79 -37.50
C ARG A 508 6.18 35.74 -38.32
N ARG A 509 6.31 37.04 -38.10
CA ARG A 509 5.63 38.10 -38.86
C ARG A 509 6.66 38.89 -39.64
N THR A 510 6.22 39.58 -40.68
CA THR A 510 7.08 40.52 -41.42
C THR A 510 7.47 41.70 -40.51
N GLU A 511 8.65 42.30 -40.76
CA GLU A 511 9.15 43.44 -39.95
C GLU A 511 8.13 44.58 -39.86
N LYS A 512 7.35 44.83 -40.94
CA LYS A 512 6.25 45.81 -40.93
C LYS A 512 5.12 45.50 -39.94
N ALA A 513 5.00 44.28 -39.46
CA ALA A 513 3.93 43.88 -38.52
C ALA A 513 4.24 44.22 -37.06
N TYR A 514 5.47 44.59 -36.71
CA TYR A 514 5.85 44.96 -35.36
C TYR A 514 5.70 46.46 -35.07
N GLY A 515 5.43 47.30 -36.13
CA GLY A 515 5.24 48.75 -35.98
C GLY A 515 6.37 49.49 -35.28
N ASP A 516 6.10 50.67 -34.75
CA ASP A 516 7.05 51.51 -34.01
C ASP A 516 7.30 51.04 -32.56
N ASN A 517 6.54 50.03 -32.09
CA ASN A 517 6.65 49.46 -30.73
C ASN A 517 7.01 47.97 -30.79
N PRO A 518 8.28 47.60 -30.97
CA PRO A 518 8.70 46.20 -30.86
C PRO A 518 8.50 45.69 -29.43
N PRO A 519 8.30 44.37 -29.24
CA PRO A 519 8.21 43.78 -27.92
C PRO A 519 9.41 44.15 -27.02
N SER A 520 9.15 44.45 -25.78
CA SER A 520 10.21 44.76 -24.78
C SER A 520 11.16 43.58 -24.53
N ARG A 521 10.69 42.37 -24.86
CA ARG A 521 11.42 41.10 -24.67
C ARG A 521 11.10 40.13 -25.82
N TRP A 522 12.11 39.56 -26.43
CA TRP A 522 11.97 38.45 -27.36
C TRP A 522 12.14 37.11 -26.65
N LEU A 523 11.19 36.17 -26.85
CA LEU A 523 11.24 34.83 -26.28
C LEU A 523 12.06 33.85 -27.15
N GLY A 524 12.15 34.16 -28.44
CA GLY A 524 12.85 33.34 -29.40
C GLY A 524 12.73 33.86 -30.84
N SER A 525 12.93 32.95 -31.80
CA SER A 525 12.74 33.24 -33.22
C SER A 525 12.13 32.07 -33.98
N TRP A 526 11.50 32.39 -35.13
CA TRP A 526 10.88 31.41 -35.99
C TRP A 526 11.40 31.56 -37.42
N LYS A 527 12.10 30.54 -37.91
CA LYS A 527 12.67 30.57 -39.27
C LYS A 527 12.35 29.27 -40.01
N GLY A 528 11.37 29.32 -40.91
CA GLY A 528 10.90 28.12 -41.61
C GLY A 528 10.41 27.03 -40.65
N ASP A 529 11.02 25.86 -40.73
CA ASP A 529 10.73 24.72 -39.84
C ASP A 529 11.57 24.74 -38.54
N GLU A 530 12.28 25.82 -38.24
CA GLU A 530 13.09 25.96 -37.02
C GLU A 530 12.43 26.97 -36.07
N LEU A 531 12.17 26.51 -34.83
CA LEU A 531 11.67 27.31 -33.72
C LEU A 531 12.72 27.39 -32.64
N ALA A 532 13.32 28.56 -32.44
CA ALA A 532 14.35 28.83 -31.46
C ALA A 532 13.76 29.46 -30.22
N PHE A 533 14.17 28.99 -29.06
CA PHE A 533 13.82 29.54 -27.76
C PHE A 533 15.08 30.04 -27.04
N THR A 534 14.98 31.19 -26.39
CA THR A 534 15.93 31.53 -25.32
C THR A 534 15.84 30.54 -24.16
N THR A 535 16.91 30.35 -23.41
CA THR A 535 16.89 29.42 -22.27
C THR A 535 15.80 29.73 -21.24
N PRO A 536 15.59 31.01 -20.84
CA PRO A 536 14.49 31.35 -19.93
C PRO A 536 13.11 31.03 -20.51
N ALA A 537 12.87 31.34 -21.79
CA ALA A 537 11.59 31.11 -22.44
C ALA A 537 11.25 29.61 -22.58
N LEU A 538 12.24 28.76 -22.92
CA LEU A 538 12.02 27.32 -22.97
C LEU A 538 11.74 26.74 -21.59
N ARG A 539 12.45 27.24 -20.57
CA ARG A 539 12.19 26.84 -19.18
C ARG A 539 10.77 27.21 -18.77
N GLU A 540 10.37 28.44 -18.96
CA GLU A 540 9.02 28.93 -18.66
C GLU A 540 7.94 28.09 -19.39
N ALA A 541 8.13 27.81 -20.68
CA ALA A 541 7.21 26.99 -21.45
C ALA A 541 7.08 25.56 -20.91
N LEU A 542 8.18 24.93 -20.54
CA LEU A 542 8.18 23.57 -20.00
C LEU A 542 7.63 23.51 -18.57
N GLU A 543 8.06 24.42 -17.69
CA GLU A 543 7.62 24.48 -16.29
C GLU A 543 6.14 24.84 -16.17
N SER A 544 5.58 25.67 -17.05
CA SER A 544 4.14 25.96 -17.08
C SER A 544 3.26 24.73 -17.30
N ALA A 545 3.80 23.71 -17.94
CA ALA A 545 3.17 22.39 -18.07
C ALA A 545 3.74 21.34 -17.08
N GLY A 546 4.63 21.76 -16.17
CA GLY A 546 5.23 20.92 -15.11
C GLY A 546 6.24 19.90 -15.66
N TYR A 547 6.94 20.21 -16.74
CA TYR A 547 8.06 19.42 -17.23
C TYR A 547 9.38 19.99 -16.72
N GLU A 548 10.30 19.10 -16.28
CA GLU A 548 11.68 19.48 -16.04
C GLU A 548 12.44 19.63 -17.34
N MET A 549 13.16 20.73 -17.49
CA MET A 549 13.80 21.09 -18.76
C MET A 549 14.90 20.11 -19.18
N ASP A 550 15.81 19.75 -18.29
CA ASP A 550 16.99 18.96 -18.63
C ASP A 550 16.70 17.56 -19.16
N PRO A 551 15.81 16.77 -18.54
CA PRO A 551 15.42 15.46 -19.07
C PRO A 551 14.77 15.53 -20.43
N ILE A 552 13.85 16.49 -20.64
CA ILE A 552 13.13 16.68 -21.91
C ILE A 552 14.09 17.08 -23.03
N VAL A 553 14.93 18.09 -22.79
CA VAL A 553 15.91 18.57 -23.77
C VAL A 553 16.91 17.45 -24.14
N ARG A 554 17.29 16.59 -23.18
CA ARG A 554 18.14 15.42 -23.46
C ARG A 554 17.46 14.47 -24.44
N GLN A 555 16.21 14.11 -24.18
CA GLN A 555 15.43 13.24 -25.08
C GLN A 555 15.23 13.85 -26.47
N TRP A 556 14.93 15.15 -26.55
CA TRP A 556 14.85 15.84 -27.85
C TRP A 556 16.18 15.82 -28.62
N ALA A 557 17.29 15.95 -27.90
CA ALA A 557 18.63 15.87 -28.52
C ALA A 557 18.93 14.46 -29.04
N GLU A 558 18.59 13.41 -28.29
CA GLU A 558 18.72 12.00 -28.69
C GLU A 558 17.87 11.66 -29.90
N ARG A 559 16.62 12.19 -29.96
CA ARG A 559 15.67 12.01 -31.08
C ARG A 559 15.97 12.91 -32.28
N ARG A 560 17.02 13.76 -32.20
CA ARG A 560 17.40 14.73 -33.24
C ARG A 560 16.33 15.80 -33.55
N TRP A 561 15.45 16.08 -32.58
CA TRP A 561 14.45 17.14 -32.67
C TRP A 561 15.06 18.51 -32.37
N LEU A 562 16.26 18.56 -31.81
CA LEU A 562 17.07 19.76 -31.61
C LEU A 562 18.12 19.90 -32.72
N LYS A 563 18.30 21.13 -33.20
CA LYS A 563 19.46 21.52 -34.03
C LYS A 563 20.69 21.64 -33.11
N ARG A 564 21.73 20.88 -33.42
CA ARG A 564 22.97 20.85 -32.63
C ARG A 564 24.14 21.32 -33.46
N THR A 565 25.01 22.16 -32.88
CA THR A 565 26.27 22.60 -33.47
C THR A 565 27.40 21.60 -33.25
N SER A 566 27.34 20.79 -32.19
CA SER A 566 28.30 19.72 -31.91
C SER A 566 27.66 18.60 -31.12
N ARG A 567 28.37 17.46 -30.97
CA ARG A 567 27.86 16.29 -30.20
C ARG A 567 27.58 16.62 -28.72
N HIS A 568 28.30 17.62 -28.17
CA HIS A 568 28.24 17.99 -26.75
C HIS A 568 27.35 19.21 -26.46
N LYS A 569 26.97 20.02 -27.47
CA LYS A 569 26.15 21.24 -27.29
C LYS A 569 24.72 21.00 -27.72
N ARG A 570 23.77 21.26 -26.82
CA ARG A 570 22.33 21.16 -27.09
C ARG A 570 21.72 22.46 -27.62
N THR A 571 22.48 23.56 -27.60
CA THR A 571 22.08 24.87 -28.06
C THR A 571 22.77 25.23 -29.38
N SER A 572 22.17 26.11 -30.15
CA SER A 572 22.69 26.69 -31.39
C SER A 572 22.44 28.20 -31.39
N ARG A 573 23.25 28.96 -32.14
CA ARG A 573 23.02 30.39 -32.26
C ARG A 573 21.83 30.65 -33.19
N ALA A 574 20.87 31.47 -32.76
CA ALA A 574 19.72 31.91 -33.56
C ALA A 574 19.59 33.43 -33.51
N THR A 575 19.23 34.06 -34.63
CA THR A 575 19.00 35.50 -34.68
C THR A 575 17.70 35.84 -33.95
N ILE A 576 17.76 36.77 -33.01
CA ILE A 576 16.60 37.19 -32.21
C ILE A 576 16.51 38.72 -32.23
N GLY A 577 15.36 39.21 -32.70
CA GLY A 577 15.08 40.63 -32.79
C GLY A 577 15.71 41.34 -33.97
N PRO A 578 15.39 42.62 -34.17
CA PRO A 578 15.86 43.44 -35.28
C PRO A 578 17.33 43.84 -35.15
N SER A 579 17.91 43.82 -33.94
CA SER A 579 19.33 44.11 -33.70
C SER A 579 20.28 43.08 -34.31
N GLY A 580 19.76 41.93 -34.75
CA GLY A 580 20.58 40.86 -35.31
C GLY A 580 21.36 40.04 -34.27
N ASP A 581 21.10 40.22 -33.00
CA ASP A 581 21.74 39.47 -31.92
C ASP A 581 21.55 37.96 -32.11
N ARG A 582 22.62 37.19 -31.83
CA ARG A 582 22.63 35.74 -32.03
C ARG A 582 23.00 34.97 -30.73
N PRO A 583 22.13 35.03 -29.73
CA PRO A 583 22.37 34.28 -28.49
C PRO A 583 22.31 32.76 -28.72
N GLN A 584 22.76 32.02 -27.69
CA GLN A 584 22.61 30.57 -27.64
C GLN A 584 21.14 30.23 -27.33
N CYS A 585 20.51 29.47 -28.22
CA CYS A 585 19.11 29.09 -28.15
C CYS A 585 18.93 27.59 -28.31
N TYR A 586 17.83 27.07 -27.78
CA TYR A 586 17.36 25.74 -28.10
C TYR A 586 16.53 25.83 -29.39
N VAL A 587 17.02 25.20 -30.44
CA VAL A 587 16.38 25.28 -31.77
C VAL A 587 15.69 23.96 -32.07
N LEU A 588 14.35 23.99 -32.04
CA LEU A 588 13.49 22.85 -32.33
C LEU A 588 13.29 22.74 -33.86
N ARG A 589 13.27 21.50 -34.36
CA ARG A 589 12.92 21.16 -35.75
C ARG A 589 11.47 20.70 -35.80
N LEU A 590 10.60 21.47 -36.42
CA LEU A 590 9.16 21.23 -36.47
C LEU A 590 8.76 20.12 -37.45
N ARG A 591 9.60 19.80 -38.46
CA ARG A 591 9.43 18.66 -39.36
C ARG A 591 10.58 17.65 -39.19
N SER A 592 10.25 16.38 -38.93
CA SER A 592 11.24 15.32 -39.11
C SER A 592 11.49 15.15 -40.61
N ARG A 593 12.74 15.26 -41.05
CA ARG A 593 13.09 14.81 -42.41
C ARG A 593 12.71 13.32 -42.50
N LYS A 594 11.65 13.00 -43.29
CA LYS A 594 11.48 11.64 -43.81
C LYS A 594 12.80 11.30 -44.50
N ARG A 595 13.50 10.25 -44.05
CA ARG A 595 14.56 9.66 -44.85
C ARG A 595 13.90 9.22 -46.15
N GLY A 596 14.30 9.85 -47.24
CA GLY A 596 13.93 9.39 -48.57
C GLY A 596 14.34 7.94 -48.68
N SER A 597 13.38 7.08 -48.95
CA SER A 597 13.63 5.77 -49.54
C SER A 597 14.26 5.99 -50.89
N ASN A 598 15.58 5.88 -51.00
CA ASN A 598 16.23 5.62 -52.28
C ASN A 598 17.28 4.54 -52.03
N ALA A 599 17.09 3.46 -52.81
CA ALA A 599 17.88 2.29 -53.11
C ALA A 599 17.88 1.19 -52.05
#